data_2fdedc04a69aa4831e3976978526a5ef
#
_entry.id   2fdedc04a69aa4831e3976978526a5ef
#
_cell.length_a   1.000
_cell.length_b   1.000
_cell.length_c   1.000
_cell.angle_alpha   90.00
_cell.angle_beta   90.00
_cell.angle_gamma   90.00
#
_symmetry.space_group_name_H-M   'P 1'
#
loop_
_entity.id
_entity.type
_entity.pdbx_description
1 polymer ?
#
loop_
_entity_poly.entity_id
_entity_poly.type
_entity_poly.pdbx_seq_one_letter_code
_entity_poly.pdbx_strand_id
1 'polypeptide(L)'
;MRALEENGVADNTLVIFTSDNGPGYCGSPGGLRGRKGQSYEGGFRVPMIAHWPKEITAKSICSEPAMNIDLFPTLLSLAGVDLPEDRVIDGKNILSLLTSNGKRDPSDCLFFYHNKELEAVRMGKWKYIRDIDTMAWPIPLDKHWKSENSLEAPWLYNLELDPGESYNLRREHPDIVEAMEAIFQKWQKSMKENLGGWK
;
A
#
# COMPACT_ATOMS: atom_id res chain seq x y z
N MET A 1 -12.52 15.64 -17.82
CA MET A 1 -12.95 16.90 -17.19
C MET A 1 -13.99 17.62 -18.03
N ARG A 2 -13.70 17.99 -19.31
CA ARG A 2 -14.61 18.75 -20.16
C ARG A 2 -16.07 18.26 -20.16
N ALA A 3 -16.32 16.96 -20.27
CA ALA A 3 -17.68 16.41 -20.24
C ALA A 3 -18.42 16.67 -18.91
N LEU A 4 -17.72 16.69 -17.77
CA LEU A 4 -18.30 17.02 -16.47
C LEU A 4 -18.67 18.50 -16.38
N GLU A 5 -17.83 19.37 -16.95
CA GLU A 5 -18.04 20.82 -17.02
C GLU A 5 -19.26 21.14 -17.92
N GLU A 6 -19.30 20.55 -19.12
CA GLU A 6 -20.40 20.74 -20.07
C GLU A 6 -21.77 20.29 -19.51
N ASN A 7 -21.76 19.31 -18.57
CA ASN A 7 -22.97 18.82 -17.90
C ASN A 7 -23.25 19.52 -16.55
N GLY A 8 -22.42 20.48 -16.15
CA GLY A 8 -22.62 21.26 -14.91
C GLY A 8 -22.45 20.47 -13.60
N VAL A 9 -21.75 19.34 -13.62
CA VAL A 9 -21.56 18.47 -12.47
C VAL A 9 -20.10 18.43 -11.97
N ALA A 10 -19.18 19.13 -12.62
CA ALA A 10 -17.75 19.06 -12.34
C ALA A 10 -17.41 19.42 -10.90
N ASP A 11 -18.03 20.44 -10.33
CA ASP A 11 -17.71 20.94 -8.99
C ASP A 11 -18.02 19.92 -7.89
N ASN A 12 -19.08 19.12 -8.07
CA ASN A 12 -19.53 18.11 -7.11
C ASN A 12 -19.25 16.69 -7.57
N THR A 13 -18.20 16.47 -8.35
CA THR A 13 -17.76 15.14 -8.79
C THR A 13 -16.35 14.86 -8.28
N LEU A 14 -16.20 13.77 -7.50
CA LEU A 14 -14.89 13.24 -7.12
C LEU A 14 -14.33 12.43 -8.29
N VAL A 15 -13.24 12.89 -8.89
CA VAL A 15 -12.48 12.17 -9.92
C VAL A 15 -11.19 11.65 -9.31
N ILE A 16 -10.97 10.34 -9.37
CA ILE A 16 -9.75 9.69 -8.90
C ILE A 16 -9.02 9.10 -10.09
N PHE A 17 -7.73 9.41 -10.21
CA PHE A 17 -6.82 8.80 -11.15
C PHE A 17 -5.70 8.10 -10.38
N THR A 18 -5.54 6.80 -10.59
CA THR A 18 -4.49 5.99 -9.97
C THR A 18 -4.13 4.80 -10.85
N SER A 19 -3.20 3.97 -10.41
CA SER A 19 -2.86 2.70 -11.05
C SER A 19 -3.17 1.53 -10.12
N ASP A 20 -3.29 0.34 -10.65
CA ASP A 20 -3.52 -0.90 -9.90
C ASP A 20 -2.25 -1.41 -9.20
N ASN A 21 -1.08 -1.20 -9.80
CA ASN A 21 0.22 -1.67 -9.33
C ASN A 21 1.37 -0.83 -9.93
N GLY A 22 2.56 -1.05 -9.41
CA GLY A 22 3.77 -0.43 -9.93
C GLY A 22 4.10 -0.85 -11.37
N PRO A 23 5.08 -0.19 -12.02
CA PRO A 23 5.37 -0.39 -13.43
C PRO A 23 5.91 -1.79 -13.72
N GLY A 24 5.55 -2.31 -14.90
CA GLY A 24 6.24 -3.42 -15.54
C GLY A 24 7.58 -2.98 -16.15
N TYR A 25 8.06 -3.72 -17.17
CA TYR A 25 9.38 -3.46 -17.74
C TYR A 25 9.51 -2.13 -18.48
N CYS A 26 8.44 -1.68 -19.12
CA CYS A 26 8.49 -0.46 -19.93
C CYS A 26 8.27 0.82 -19.12
N GLY A 27 7.93 0.71 -17.82
CA GLY A 27 7.72 1.85 -16.95
C GLY A 27 8.89 2.11 -16.00
N SER A 28 8.87 3.29 -15.38
CA SER A 28 9.85 3.67 -14.33
C SER A 28 9.19 3.66 -12.96
N PRO A 29 9.81 3.03 -11.93
CA PRO A 29 9.34 3.13 -10.56
C PRO A 29 9.76 4.45 -9.87
N GLY A 30 10.32 5.43 -10.59
CA GLY A 30 10.69 6.72 -10.03
C GLY A 30 11.81 6.68 -8.99
N GLY A 31 12.75 5.75 -9.12
CA GLY A 31 13.85 5.53 -8.16
C GLY A 31 13.50 4.61 -6.97
N LEU A 32 12.28 4.13 -6.89
CA LEU A 32 11.88 3.11 -5.92
C LEU A 32 12.38 1.72 -6.35
N ARG A 33 12.68 0.87 -5.37
CA ARG A 33 13.10 -0.50 -5.63
C ARG A 33 11.91 -1.35 -6.08
N GLY A 34 12.19 -2.31 -6.95
CA GLY A 34 11.21 -3.30 -7.41
C GLY A 34 10.29 -2.78 -8.51
N ARG A 35 9.42 -3.67 -8.95
CA ARG A 35 8.46 -3.50 -10.05
C ARG A 35 7.22 -4.34 -9.80
N LYS A 36 6.22 -4.27 -10.68
CA LYS A 36 5.02 -5.13 -10.65
C LYS A 36 5.36 -6.57 -10.27
N GLY A 37 4.67 -7.10 -9.26
CA GLY A 37 4.86 -8.45 -8.74
C GLY A 37 5.95 -8.59 -7.68
N GLN A 38 6.56 -7.49 -7.22
CA GLN A 38 7.54 -7.50 -6.14
C GLN A 38 7.06 -6.66 -4.97
N SER A 39 7.20 -7.15 -3.74
CA SER A 39 6.72 -6.50 -2.51
C SER A 39 7.59 -5.33 -2.01
N TYR A 40 8.43 -4.78 -2.89
CA TYR A 40 9.10 -3.50 -2.68
C TYR A 40 8.18 -2.31 -3.03
N GLU A 41 8.55 -1.10 -2.59
CA GLU A 41 7.76 0.11 -2.84
C GLU A 41 7.50 0.34 -4.34
N GLY A 42 8.47 0.08 -5.22
CA GLY A 42 8.29 0.23 -6.67
C GLY A 42 7.29 -0.72 -7.30
N GLY A 43 6.94 -1.83 -6.63
CA GLY A 43 5.90 -2.74 -7.09
C GLY A 43 4.49 -2.33 -6.70
N PHE A 44 4.35 -1.54 -5.62
CA PHE A 44 3.06 -1.21 -4.99
C PHE A 44 2.76 0.28 -4.94
N ARG A 45 3.78 1.13 -4.79
CA ARG A 45 3.56 2.57 -4.71
C ARG A 45 3.29 3.16 -6.08
N VAL A 46 2.11 3.73 -6.24
CA VAL A 46 1.59 4.28 -7.49
C VAL A 46 1.19 5.74 -7.32
N PRO A 47 1.22 6.55 -8.39
CA PRO A 47 0.66 7.89 -8.36
C PRO A 47 -0.85 7.83 -8.12
N MET A 48 -1.34 8.78 -7.32
CA MET A 48 -2.78 9.00 -7.13
C MET A 48 -3.08 10.49 -7.22
N ILE A 49 -4.10 10.84 -7.98
CA ILE A 49 -4.64 12.19 -8.09
C ILE A 49 -6.12 12.12 -7.74
N ALA A 50 -6.55 12.93 -6.79
CA ALA A 50 -7.95 13.16 -6.47
C ALA A 50 -8.33 14.61 -6.81
N HIS A 51 -9.40 14.77 -7.56
CA HIS A 51 -9.92 16.07 -7.95
C HIS A 51 -11.40 16.17 -7.60
N TRP A 52 -11.73 17.10 -6.71
CA TRP A 52 -13.10 17.41 -6.31
C TRP A 52 -13.15 18.87 -5.88
N PRO A 53 -13.46 19.79 -6.78
CA PRO A 53 -13.34 21.24 -6.53
C PRO A 53 -14.05 21.74 -5.28
N LYS A 54 -15.21 21.16 -4.97
CA LYS A 54 -16.00 21.54 -3.80
C LYS A 54 -15.34 21.18 -2.47
N GLU A 55 -14.56 20.10 -2.40
CA GLU A 55 -14.09 19.55 -1.12
C GLU A 55 -12.55 19.48 -1.02
N ILE A 56 -11.84 19.41 -2.14
CA ILE A 56 -10.38 19.25 -2.17
C ILE A 56 -9.72 20.55 -2.62
N THR A 57 -8.85 21.08 -1.77
CA THR A 57 -8.09 22.29 -2.10
C THR A 57 -7.17 22.04 -3.30
N ALA A 58 -7.25 22.90 -4.29
CA ALA A 58 -6.43 22.80 -5.49
C ALA A 58 -4.92 22.84 -5.15
N LYS A 59 -4.12 22.01 -5.82
CA LYS A 59 -2.66 21.90 -5.65
C LYS A 59 -2.24 21.43 -4.25
N SER A 60 -3.13 20.88 -3.45
CA SER A 60 -2.76 20.25 -2.19
C SER A 60 -1.97 18.95 -2.43
N ILE A 61 -1.07 18.63 -1.50
CA ILE A 61 -0.26 17.40 -1.51
C ILE A 61 -0.45 16.72 -0.17
N CYS A 62 -0.78 15.42 -0.21
CA CYS A 62 -0.79 14.56 0.97
C CYS A 62 0.26 13.47 0.80
N SER A 63 1.15 13.33 1.79
CA SER A 63 2.21 12.30 1.80
C SER A 63 1.87 11.11 2.68
N GLU A 64 0.68 11.10 3.29
CA GLU A 64 0.23 9.97 4.10
C GLU A 64 0.00 8.74 3.21
N PRO A 65 0.39 7.54 3.67
CA PRO A 65 0.17 6.33 2.91
C PRO A 65 -1.32 6.00 2.82
N ALA A 66 -1.76 5.53 1.66
CA ALA A 66 -3.11 5.05 1.40
C ALA A 66 -3.04 3.79 0.53
N MET A 67 -4.11 3.00 0.54
CA MET A 67 -4.24 1.79 -0.27
C MET A 67 -5.48 1.88 -1.15
N ASN A 68 -5.46 1.19 -2.30
CA ASN A 68 -6.63 1.14 -3.19
C ASN A 68 -7.88 0.58 -2.48
N ILE A 69 -7.71 -0.34 -1.52
CA ILE A 69 -8.81 -0.88 -0.70
C ILE A 69 -9.46 0.18 0.21
N ASP A 70 -8.79 1.27 0.52
CA ASP A 70 -9.33 2.38 1.31
C ASP A 70 -10.40 3.16 0.55
N LEU A 71 -10.42 3.06 -0.78
CA LEU A 71 -11.44 3.74 -1.61
C LEU A 71 -12.84 3.20 -1.35
N PHE A 72 -12.99 1.89 -1.11
CA PHE A 72 -14.31 1.30 -0.87
C PHE A 72 -15.03 1.91 0.34
N PRO A 73 -14.48 1.87 1.58
CA PRO A 73 -15.14 2.49 2.73
C PRO A 73 -15.25 4.01 2.59
N THR A 74 -14.32 4.67 1.90
CA THR A 74 -14.38 6.12 1.66
C THR A 74 -15.57 6.49 0.78
N LEU A 75 -15.77 5.77 -0.32
CA LEU A 75 -16.86 6.03 -1.27
C LEU A 75 -18.23 5.69 -0.66
N LEU A 76 -18.35 4.62 0.13
CA LEU A 76 -19.59 4.33 0.86
C LEU A 76 -19.94 5.44 1.84
N SER A 77 -18.94 5.91 2.62
CA SER A 77 -19.15 7.04 3.54
C SER A 77 -19.62 8.30 2.82
N LEU A 78 -19.04 8.61 1.66
CA LEU A 78 -19.47 9.75 0.83
C LEU A 78 -20.89 9.59 0.27
N ALA A 79 -21.30 8.37 -0.01
CA ALA A 79 -22.64 8.06 -0.48
C ALA A 79 -23.68 7.99 0.65
N GLY A 80 -23.28 8.16 1.92
CA GLY A 80 -24.15 7.99 3.08
C GLY A 80 -24.63 6.55 3.29
N VAL A 81 -23.81 5.59 2.86
CA VAL A 81 -24.09 4.15 2.96
C VAL A 81 -23.20 3.54 4.04
N ASP A 82 -23.81 2.80 4.95
CA ASP A 82 -23.08 2.09 6.01
C ASP A 82 -22.24 0.95 5.44
N LEU A 83 -21.14 0.64 6.15
CA LEU A 83 -20.32 -0.51 5.81
C LEU A 83 -21.07 -1.83 6.07
N PRO A 84 -20.88 -2.87 5.23
CA PRO A 84 -21.41 -4.20 5.51
C PRO A 84 -20.95 -4.72 6.87
N GLU A 85 -21.88 -5.24 7.66
CA GLU A 85 -21.58 -5.81 8.98
C GLU A 85 -21.24 -7.30 8.92
N ASP A 86 -21.56 -7.96 7.82
CA ASP A 86 -21.42 -9.41 7.61
C ASP A 86 -20.02 -9.85 7.22
N ARG A 87 -19.10 -8.91 7.03
CA ARG A 87 -17.73 -9.17 6.58
C ARG A 87 -16.72 -8.22 7.18
N VAL A 88 -15.45 -8.61 7.14
CA VAL A 88 -14.32 -7.75 7.49
C VAL A 88 -14.00 -6.82 6.32
N ILE A 89 -13.84 -5.53 6.59
CA ILE A 89 -13.38 -4.53 5.63
C ILE A 89 -11.99 -4.07 6.05
N ASP A 90 -10.98 -4.42 5.28
CA ASP A 90 -9.57 -4.11 5.59
C ASP A 90 -9.22 -2.65 5.32
N GLY A 91 -9.89 -2.02 4.35
CA GLY A 91 -9.70 -0.61 4.01
C GLY A 91 -10.21 0.33 5.09
N LYS A 92 -9.68 1.55 5.09
CA LYS A 92 -10.04 2.65 6.01
C LYS A 92 -10.66 3.79 5.22
N ASN A 93 -11.56 4.55 5.86
CA ASN A 93 -12.04 5.80 5.27
C ASN A 93 -10.91 6.83 5.28
N ILE A 94 -10.46 7.23 4.09
CA ILE A 94 -9.36 8.18 3.87
C ILE A 94 -9.84 9.55 3.38
N LEU A 95 -11.10 9.90 3.55
CA LEU A 95 -11.63 11.19 3.12
C LEU A 95 -10.80 12.36 3.67
N SER A 96 -10.41 12.29 4.94
CA SER A 96 -9.58 13.32 5.57
C SER A 96 -8.20 13.47 4.92
N LEU A 97 -7.64 12.38 4.37
CA LEU A 97 -6.37 12.44 3.62
C LEU A 97 -6.57 13.09 2.25
N LEU A 98 -7.70 12.84 1.59
CA LEU A 98 -8.04 13.44 0.30
C LEU A 98 -8.27 14.94 0.41
N THR A 99 -8.88 15.40 1.50
CA THR A 99 -9.10 16.83 1.77
C THR A 99 -7.89 17.55 2.37
N SER A 100 -6.75 16.84 2.52
CA SER A 100 -5.46 17.34 3.01
C SER A 100 -5.44 17.79 4.48
N ASN A 101 -6.43 17.39 5.27
CA ASN A 101 -6.57 17.78 6.68
C ASN A 101 -6.31 16.64 7.68
N GLY A 102 -6.12 15.42 7.20
CA GLY A 102 -5.97 14.23 8.03
C GLY A 102 -4.56 13.65 8.03
N LYS A 103 -4.37 12.76 8.99
CA LYS A 103 -3.24 11.84 9.05
C LYS A 103 -3.77 10.43 9.17
N ARG A 104 -3.03 9.48 8.62
CA ARG A 104 -3.30 8.06 8.87
C ARG A 104 -2.90 7.74 10.31
N ASP A 105 -3.66 6.86 10.97
CA ASP A 105 -3.27 6.35 12.28
C ASP A 105 -1.89 5.68 12.16
N PRO A 106 -0.89 6.09 12.97
CA PRO A 106 0.45 5.51 12.92
C PRO A 106 0.49 4.01 13.18
N SER A 107 -0.53 3.46 13.84
CA SER A 107 -0.67 2.01 14.09
C SER A 107 -1.29 1.24 12.94
N ASP A 108 -1.85 1.92 11.92
CA ASP A 108 -2.40 1.28 10.73
C ASP A 108 -1.29 0.62 9.93
N CYS A 109 -1.47 -0.66 9.63
CA CYS A 109 -0.53 -1.44 8.86
C CYS A 109 -0.99 -1.60 7.41
N LEU A 110 -0.04 -1.58 6.49
CA LEU A 110 -0.22 -1.93 5.09
C LEU A 110 0.44 -3.28 4.85
N PHE A 111 -0.30 -4.22 4.25
CA PHE A 111 0.16 -5.58 4.01
C PHE A 111 0.41 -5.82 2.53
N PHE A 112 1.55 -6.42 2.21
CA PHE A 112 2.01 -6.63 0.84
C PHE A 112 2.01 -8.11 0.52
N TYR A 113 1.28 -8.46 -0.53
CA TYR A 113 1.11 -9.83 -0.99
C TYR A 113 1.71 -10.02 -2.36
N HIS A 114 2.38 -11.15 -2.54
CA HIS A 114 2.64 -11.70 -3.85
C HIS A 114 1.78 -12.96 -4.03
N ASN A 115 0.87 -12.91 -4.98
CA ASN A 115 -0.17 -13.94 -5.13
C ASN A 115 -0.97 -14.13 -3.83
N LYS A 116 -0.85 -15.26 -3.15
CA LYS A 116 -1.53 -15.60 -1.89
C LYS A 116 -0.61 -15.52 -0.67
N GLU A 117 0.66 -15.23 -0.88
CA GLU A 117 1.65 -15.19 0.19
C GLU A 117 1.85 -13.76 0.69
N LEU A 118 1.72 -13.59 1.99
CA LEU A 118 2.09 -12.35 2.67
C LEU A 118 3.62 -12.29 2.71
N GLU A 119 4.20 -11.25 2.13
CA GLU A 119 5.65 -11.05 2.08
C GLU A 119 6.14 -9.93 2.98
N ALA A 120 5.34 -8.85 3.12
CA ALA A 120 5.78 -7.68 3.88
C ALA A 120 4.64 -6.99 4.61
N VAL A 121 5.03 -6.20 5.63
CA VAL A 121 4.14 -5.28 6.35
C VAL A 121 4.84 -3.93 6.51
N ARG A 122 4.07 -2.85 6.35
CA ARG A 122 4.52 -1.48 6.63
C ARG A 122 3.67 -0.89 7.75
N MET A 123 4.32 -0.25 8.71
CA MET A 123 3.70 0.54 9.77
C MET A 123 4.45 1.87 9.91
N GLY A 124 3.77 2.97 9.62
CA GLY A 124 4.40 4.28 9.56
C GLY A 124 5.58 4.31 8.57
N LYS A 125 6.77 4.66 9.08
CA LYS A 125 8.02 4.69 8.30
C LYS A 125 8.71 3.34 8.16
N TRP A 126 8.36 2.36 8.97
CA TRP A 126 9.01 1.06 8.96
C TRP A 126 8.35 0.10 8.00
N LYS A 127 9.15 -0.56 7.18
CA LYS A 127 8.72 -1.66 6.32
C LYS A 127 9.56 -2.88 6.63
N TYR A 128 8.87 -3.93 7.02
CA TYR A 128 9.43 -5.24 7.30
C TYR A 128 9.08 -6.18 6.16
N ILE A 129 10.09 -6.84 5.60
CA ILE A 129 9.93 -7.85 4.56
C ILE A 129 10.46 -9.16 5.13
N ARG A 130 9.58 -10.14 5.27
CA ARG A 130 9.93 -11.44 5.86
C ARG A 130 10.64 -12.34 4.88
N ASP A 131 10.09 -12.43 3.68
CA ASP A 131 10.65 -13.17 2.55
C ASP A 131 10.09 -12.56 1.26
N ILE A 132 10.74 -12.79 0.14
CA ILE A 132 10.27 -12.33 -1.17
C ILE A 132 10.32 -13.51 -2.12
N ASP A 133 9.19 -13.79 -2.79
CA ASP A 133 9.22 -14.63 -3.97
C ASP A 133 9.98 -13.88 -5.08
N THR A 134 11.08 -14.48 -5.49
CA THR A 134 12.00 -13.90 -6.48
C THR A 134 11.44 -13.90 -7.91
N MET A 135 10.26 -14.45 -8.11
CA MET A 135 9.56 -14.46 -9.38
C MET A 135 8.87 -13.12 -9.65
N ALA A 136 9.64 -12.11 -10.04
CA ALA A 136 9.03 -10.92 -10.66
C ALA A 136 8.48 -11.31 -12.03
N TRP A 137 7.16 -11.22 -12.21
CA TRP A 137 6.55 -11.43 -13.53
C TRP A 137 7.08 -10.39 -14.55
N PRO A 138 7.50 -10.79 -15.79
CA PRO A 138 7.56 -12.12 -16.35
C PRO A 138 8.95 -12.77 -16.38
N ILE A 139 9.96 -12.30 -15.64
CA ILE A 139 11.31 -12.88 -15.65
C ILE A 139 11.52 -13.72 -14.40
N PRO A 140 11.70 -15.03 -14.52
CA PRO A 140 12.23 -15.83 -13.44
C PRO A 140 13.63 -15.33 -13.11
N LEU A 141 13.81 -14.77 -11.92
CA LEU A 141 15.13 -14.51 -11.38
C LEU A 141 15.83 -15.86 -11.13
N ASP A 142 17.12 -15.91 -11.42
CA ASP A 142 17.91 -17.12 -11.27
C ASP A 142 17.76 -17.69 -9.85
N LYS A 143 17.71 -19.01 -9.74
CA LYS A 143 17.62 -19.72 -8.45
C LYS A 143 18.76 -19.36 -7.49
N HIS A 144 19.91 -18.94 -8.00
CA HIS A 144 21.03 -18.44 -7.19
C HIS A 144 20.71 -17.13 -6.49
N TRP A 145 19.92 -16.25 -7.09
CA TRP A 145 19.53 -14.99 -6.49
C TRP A 145 18.70 -15.19 -5.20
N LYS A 146 17.87 -16.23 -5.18
CA LYS A 146 17.08 -16.59 -4.00
C LYS A 146 17.98 -17.04 -2.83
N SER A 147 19.06 -17.78 -3.10
CA SER A 147 19.96 -18.29 -2.07
C SER A 147 20.83 -17.21 -1.42
N GLU A 148 21.30 -16.23 -2.20
CA GLU A 148 22.13 -15.15 -1.67
C GLU A 148 21.34 -14.12 -0.89
N ASN A 149 20.13 -13.77 -1.34
CA ASN A 149 19.29 -12.80 -0.65
C ASN A 149 18.49 -13.39 0.51
N SER A 150 18.17 -14.69 0.51
CA SER A 150 17.50 -15.34 1.65
C SER A 150 18.37 -15.40 2.91
N LEU A 151 19.69 -15.33 2.77
CA LEU A 151 20.62 -15.25 3.91
C LEU A 151 20.51 -13.90 4.66
N GLU A 152 19.96 -12.88 4.03
CA GLU A 152 19.78 -11.55 4.64
C GLU A 152 18.37 -11.30 5.16
N ALA A 153 17.42 -12.18 4.88
CA ALA A 153 16.07 -12.07 5.41
C ALA A 153 16.05 -12.25 6.95
N PRO A 154 15.12 -11.62 7.66
CA PRO A 154 14.21 -10.59 7.16
C PRO A 154 14.92 -9.27 6.88
N TRP A 155 14.25 -8.38 6.13
CA TRP A 155 14.73 -7.01 5.89
C TRP A 155 13.85 -6.01 6.65
N LEU A 156 14.50 -4.97 7.19
CA LEU A 156 13.84 -3.84 7.81
C LEU A 156 14.32 -2.54 7.15
N TYR A 157 13.40 -1.74 6.65
CA TYR A 157 13.71 -0.46 6.00
C TYR A 157 13.01 0.70 6.68
N ASN A 158 13.68 1.85 6.72
CA ASN A 158 13.09 3.13 7.11
C ASN A 158 12.78 3.93 5.84
N LEU A 159 11.53 3.91 5.39
CA LEU A 159 11.11 4.51 4.12
C LEU A 159 11.15 6.05 4.09
N GLU A 160 11.27 6.72 5.23
CA GLU A 160 11.48 8.17 5.27
C GLU A 160 12.91 8.56 4.90
N LEU A 161 13.89 7.74 5.32
CA LEU A 161 15.31 7.98 5.06
C LEU A 161 15.80 7.23 3.82
N ASP A 162 15.21 6.09 3.53
CA ASP A 162 15.59 5.17 2.46
C ASP A 162 14.35 4.67 1.70
N PRO A 163 13.71 5.53 0.89
CA PRO A 163 12.55 5.14 0.09
C PRO A 163 12.89 4.10 -1.00
N GLY A 164 14.19 3.93 -1.30
CA GLY A 164 14.71 2.96 -2.26
C GLY A 164 14.99 1.58 -1.67
N GLU A 165 14.73 1.37 -0.37
CA GLU A 165 14.88 0.06 0.30
C GLU A 165 16.26 -0.57 0.08
N SER A 166 17.32 0.25 0.26
CA SER A 166 18.71 -0.14 -0.05
C SER A 166 19.47 -0.64 1.18
N TYR A 167 19.11 -0.18 2.38
CA TYR A 167 19.84 -0.43 3.62
C TYR A 167 19.01 -1.23 4.61
N ASN A 168 19.38 -2.50 4.83
CA ASN A 168 18.72 -3.38 5.78
C ASN A 168 19.13 -3.04 7.22
N LEU A 169 18.21 -2.46 7.99
CA LEU A 169 18.41 -2.00 9.37
C LEU A 169 18.06 -3.05 10.43
N ARG A 170 17.89 -4.32 10.07
CA ARG A 170 17.45 -5.38 11.02
C ARG A 170 18.38 -5.58 12.22
N ARG A 171 19.68 -5.32 12.03
CA ARG A 171 20.69 -5.51 13.08
C ARG A 171 20.73 -4.34 14.05
N GLU A 172 20.42 -3.16 13.54
CA GLU A 172 20.40 -1.91 14.30
C GLU A 172 19.12 -1.75 15.13
N HIS A 173 18.00 -2.36 14.67
CA HIS A 173 16.68 -2.25 15.30
C HIS A 173 16.01 -3.62 15.50
N PRO A 174 16.60 -4.52 16.32
CA PRO A 174 16.04 -5.85 16.56
C PRO A 174 14.67 -5.81 17.26
N ASP A 175 14.43 -4.80 18.08
CA ASP A 175 13.16 -4.53 18.76
C ASP A 175 12.03 -4.23 17.76
N ILE A 176 12.31 -3.43 16.73
CA ILE A 176 11.36 -3.14 15.65
C ILE A 176 11.10 -4.40 14.83
N VAL A 177 12.14 -5.18 14.52
CA VAL A 177 11.99 -6.44 13.79
C VAL A 177 11.04 -7.39 14.54
N GLU A 178 11.22 -7.56 15.85
CA GLU A 178 10.36 -8.42 16.68
C GLU A 178 8.89 -7.93 16.68
N ALA A 179 8.69 -6.63 16.86
CA ALA A 179 7.35 -6.02 16.82
C ALA A 179 6.66 -6.21 15.46
N MET A 180 7.37 -5.99 14.36
CA MET A 180 6.84 -6.13 13.01
C MET A 180 6.58 -7.59 12.64
N GLU A 181 7.42 -8.52 13.08
CA GLU A 181 7.18 -9.96 12.91
C GLU A 181 5.93 -10.41 13.66
N ALA A 182 5.71 -9.92 14.88
CA ALA A 182 4.49 -10.22 15.63
C ALA A 182 3.22 -9.72 14.91
N ILE A 183 3.25 -8.53 14.31
CA ILE A 183 2.15 -8.00 13.48
C ILE A 183 1.94 -8.89 12.25
N PHE A 184 3.02 -9.25 11.56
CA PHE A 184 2.99 -10.10 10.38
C PHE A 184 2.33 -11.45 10.68
N GLN A 185 2.77 -12.12 11.75
CA GLN A 185 2.23 -13.42 12.18
C GLN A 185 0.76 -13.34 12.58
N LYS A 186 0.39 -12.31 13.34
CA LYS A 186 -1.00 -12.08 13.73
C LYS A 186 -1.92 -11.94 12.52
N TRP A 187 -1.49 -11.13 11.54
CA TRP A 187 -2.25 -10.94 10.31
C TRP A 187 -2.33 -12.22 9.48
N GLN A 188 -1.20 -12.90 9.27
CA GLN A 188 -1.16 -14.16 8.53
C GLN A 188 -2.09 -15.22 9.16
N LYS A 189 -2.13 -15.28 10.49
CA LYS A 189 -3.03 -16.18 11.23
C LYS A 189 -4.49 -15.82 10.98
N SER A 190 -4.86 -14.54 11.13
CA SER A 190 -6.25 -14.09 10.93
C SER A 190 -6.74 -14.38 9.51
N MET A 191 -5.89 -14.21 8.50
CA MET A 191 -6.23 -14.52 7.12
C MET A 191 -6.45 -16.02 6.89
N LYS A 192 -5.65 -16.88 7.52
CA LYS A 192 -5.82 -18.35 7.43
C LYS A 192 -7.09 -18.83 8.14
N GLU A 193 -7.46 -18.20 9.23
CA GLU A 193 -8.64 -18.55 10.02
C GLU A 193 -9.94 -18.04 9.39
N ASN A 194 -9.86 -16.97 8.59
CA ASN A 194 -11.04 -16.35 7.96
C ASN A 194 -10.78 -16.02 6.47
N LEU A 195 -10.55 -17.05 5.65
CA LEU A 195 -10.27 -16.93 4.22
C LEU A 195 -11.32 -16.17 3.40
N GLY A 196 -12.54 -16.11 3.88
CA GLY A 196 -13.63 -15.42 3.18
C GLY A 196 -13.92 -14.02 3.72
N GLY A 197 -13.33 -13.63 4.85
CA GLY A 197 -13.66 -12.37 5.53
C GLY A 197 -15.09 -12.27 6.06
N TRP A 198 -15.86 -13.36 6.02
CA TRP A 198 -17.24 -13.39 6.52
C TRP A 198 -17.26 -13.48 8.06
N LYS A 199 -18.20 -12.78 8.66
CA LYS A 199 -18.45 -12.83 10.12
C LYS A 199 -19.49 -13.87 10.48
#